data_d4000482f15eacb0f7d2fd17f27461b3
#
_entry.id   d4000482f15eacb0f7d2fd17f27461b3
#
_cell.length_a   1.000
_cell.length_b   1.000
_cell.length_c   1.000
_cell.angle_alpha   90.00
_cell.angle_beta   90.00
_cell.angle_gamma   90.00
#
_symmetry.space_group_name_H-M   'P 1'
#
loop_
_entity.id
_entity.type
_entity.pdbx_description
1 polymer ?
#
loop_
_entity_poly.entity_id
_entity_poly.type
_entity_poly.pdbx_seq_one_letter_code
_entity_poly.pdbx_strand_id
1 'polypeptide(L)'
;MKKILLINGPNLNLLGVREPETYGHETLADVETHMTKSAQKSNVQMEFFQSNHEGELIDRLHEARGKVAAVIFNPGGYTHTSVALRDAVSAIAPTPVIEVHLSNVYARPDAFRHHSLLAPVCVGQISGFGTQGYLLALEAALEFDQP
;
A
#
# COMPACT_ATOMS: atom_id res chain seq x y z
N MET A 1 19.48 2.54 9.26
CA MET A 1 18.69 3.26 8.25
C MET A 1 17.23 2.88 8.41
N LYS A 2 16.35 3.88 8.41
CA LYS A 2 14.91 3.68 8.49
C LYS A 2 14.43 2.89 7.27
N LYS A 3 13.57 1.90 7.49
CA LYS A 3 12.98 1.08 6.43
C LYS A 3 11.48 1.31 6.34
N ILE A 4 10.98 1.40 5.12
CA ILE A 4 9.54 1.47 4.83
C ILE A 4 9.23 0.38 3.81
N LEU A 5 8.16 -0.37 4.04
CA LEU A 5 7.73 -1.46 3.17
C LEU A 5 6.51 -1.03 2.36
N LEU A 6 6.57 -1.20 1.04
CA LEU A 6 5.41 -1.08 0.17
C LEU A 6 4.92 -2.47 -0.21
N ILE A 7 3.67 -2.77 0.14
CA ILE A 7 3.01 -4.02 -0.26
C ILE A 7 1.93 -3.70 -1.28
N ASN A 8 1.94 -4.42 -2.39
CA ASN A 8 0.94 -4.33 -3.44
C ASN A 8 0.21 -5.67 -3.59
N GLY A 9 -1.10 -5.61 -3.57
CA GLY A 9 -1.99 -6.77 -3.67
C GLY A 9 -2.25 -7.24 -5.09
N PRO A 10 -3.36 -7.97 -5.27
CA PRO A 10 -3.65 -8.66 -6.53
C PRO A 10 -3.81 -7.70 -7.70
N ASN A 11 -3.35 -8.16 -8.85
CA ASN A 11 -3.42 -7.49 -10.14
C ASN A 11 -2.49 -6.29 -10.29
N LEU A 12 -1.79 -5.85 -9.23
CA LEU A 12 -0.89 -4.69 -9.32
C LEU A 12 0.40 -5.01 -10.05
N ASN A 13 0.71 -6.29 -10.22
CA ASN A 13 1.77 -6.71 -11.13
C ASN A 13 1.47 -6.34 -12.59
N LEU A 14 0.20 -6.10 -12.93
CA LEU A 14 -0.23 -5.69 -14.27
C LEU A 14 -0.45 -4.17 -14.39
N LEU A 15 0.03 -3.41 -13.42
CA LEU A 15 -0.07 -1.96 -13.46
C LEU A 15 0.61 -1.42 -14.73
N GLY A 16 -0.05 -0.47 -15.40
CA GLY A 16 0.41 0.07 -16.68
C GLY A 16 -0.11 -0.68 -17.90
N VAL A 17 -0.60 -1.90 -17.72
CA VAL A 17 -1.14 -2.76 -18.78
C VAL A 17 -2.66 -2.89 -18.64
N ARG A 18 -3.15 -3.00 -17.40
CA ARG A 18 -4.56 -3.20 -17.07
C ARG A 18 -5.25 -1.86 -16.87
N GLU A 19 -6.36 -1.66 -17.57
CA GLU A 19 -7.24 -0.48 -17.43
C GLU A 19 -6.46 0.85 -17.35
N PRO A 20 -5.64 1.18 -18.37
CA PRO A 20 -4.79 2.38 -18.31
C PRO A 20 -5.58 3.68 -18.16
N GLU A 21 -6.83 3.73 -18.61
CA GLU A 21 -7.70 4.90 -18.43
C GLU A 21 -8.09 5.13 -16.97
N THR A 22 -8.02 4.08 -16.13
CA THR A 22 -8.32 4.18 -14.69
C THR A 22 -7.04 4.31 -13.87
N TYR A 23 -6.00 3.54 -14.21
CA TYR A 23 -4.79 3.39 -13.38
C TYR A 23 -3.54 4.04 -14.00
N GLY A 24 -3.62 4.51 -15.27
CA GLY A 24 -2.49 5.10 -15.98
C GLY A 24 -1.59 4.06 -16.63
N HIS A 25 -0.50 4.53 -17.25
CA HIS A 25 0.44 3.69 -18.01
C HIS A 25 1.72 3.35 -17.23
N GLU A 26 1.94 3.96 -16.07
CA GLU A 26 3.11 3.69 -15.25
C GLU A 26 3.06 2.27 -14.72
N THR A 27 4.18 1.56 -14.81
CA THR A 27 4.28 0.17 -14.33
C THR A 27 4.62 0.13 -12.85
N LEU A 28 4.47 -1.04 -12.23
CA LEU A 28 4.89 -1.22 -10.84
C LEU A 28 6.40 -0.98 -10.68
N ALA A 29 7.21 -1.41 -11.67
CA ALA A 29 8.64 -1.15 -11.66
C ALA A 29 8.95 0.35 -11.67
N ASP A 30 8.18 1.15 -12.42
CA ASP A 30 8.33 2.60 -12.44
C ASP A 30 8.02 3.19 -11.07
N VAL A 31 6.96 2.73 -10.42
CA VAL A 31 6.59 3.15 -9.07
C VAL A 31 7.73 2.87 -8.09
N GLU A 32 8.29 1.65 -8.13
CA GLU A 32 9.39 1.25 -7.24
C GLU A 32 10.62 2.13 -7.45
N THR A 33 10.94 2.45 -8.70
CA THR A 33 12.05 3.34 -9.03
C THR A 33 11.84 4.73 -8.43
N HIS A 34 10.65 5.30 -8.62
CA HIS A 34 10.33 6.63 -8.09
C HIS A 34 10.34 6.65 -6.56
N MET A 35 9.78 5.61 -5.93
CA MET A 35 9.76 5.49 -4.47
C MET A 35 11.17 5.39 -3.90
N THR A 36 12.03 4.58 -4.53
CA THR A 36 13.41 4.42 -4.10
C THR A 36 14.17 5.75 -4.16
N LYS A 37 14.04 6.47 -5.27
CA LYS A 37 14.69 7.78 -5.41
C LYS A 37 14.21 8.79 -4.37
N SER A 38 12.90 8.84 -4.16
CA SER A 38 12.32 9.76 -3.18
C SER A 38 12.76 9.43 -1.76
N ALA A 39 12.78 8.15 -1.41
CA ALA A 39 13.20 7.68 -0.10
C ALA A 39 14.68 7.98 0.19
N GLN A 40 15.54 7.87 -0.82
CA GLN A 40 16.96 8.17 -0.68
C GLN A 40 17.20 9.60 -0.24
N LYS A 41 16.37 10.54 -0.68
CA LYS A 41 16.49 11.95 -0.27
C LYS A 41 16.30 12.14 1.24
N SER A 42 15.60 11.22 1.88
CA SER A 42 15.33 11.25 3.33
C SER A 42 16.10 10.17 4.08
N ASN A 43 17.10 9.56 3.44
CA ASN A 43 17.92 8.50 4.02
C ASN A 43 17.08 7.31 4.50
N VAL A 44 16.09 6.89 3.69
CA VAL A 44 15.19 5.79 3.95
C VAL A 44 15.39 4.70 2.92
N GLN A 45 15.39 3.45 3.38
CA GLN A 45 15.44 2.27 2.51
C GLN A 45 14.03 1.78 2.25
N MET A 46 13.68 1.61 0.98
CA MET A 46 12.41 0.99 0.60
C MET A 46 12.60 -0.51 0.48
N GLU A 47 11.59 -1.24 0.94
CA GLU A 47 11.40 -2.65 0.64
C GLU A 47 10.09 -2.78 -0.13
N PHE A 48 10.02 -3.73 -1.07
CA PHE A 48 8.86 -3.91 -1.94
C PHE A 48 8.41 -5.36 -1.94
N PHE A 49 7.09 -5.56 -1.96
CA PHE A 49 6.49 -6.88 -2.08
C PHE A 49 5.19 -6.78 -2.88
N GLN A 50 4.96 -7.73 -3.78
CA GLN A 50 3.70 -7.82 -4.52
C GLN A 50 3.27 -9.28 -4.55
N SER A 51 1.99 -9.54 -4.32
CA SER A 51 1.42 -10.87 -4.47
C SER A 51 -0.07 -10.79 -4.82
N ASN A 52 -0.51 -11.79 -5.57
CA ASN A 52 -1.93 -12.02 -5.83
C ASN A 52 -2.57 -12.93 -4.77
N HIS A 53 -1.78 -13.44 -3.85
CA HIS A 53 -2.23 -14.43 -2.86
C HIS A 53 -2.43 -13.78 -1.48
N GLU A 54 -3.65 -13.90 -0.96
CA GLU A 54 -4.02 -13.32 0.33
C GLU A 54 -3.09 -13.80 1.46
N GLY A 55 -2.81 -15.09 1.50
CA GLY A 55 -1.95 -15.67 2.54
C GLY A 55 -0.52 -15.13 2.49
N GLU A 56 0.02 -14.91 1.30
CA GLU A 56 1.36 -14.32 1.16
C GLU A 56 1.39 -12.88 1.65
N LEU A 57 0.33 -12.13 1.39
CA LEU A 57 0.22 -10.76 1.88
C LEU A 57 0.16 -10.72 3.41
N ILE A 58 -0.59 -11.65 4.02
CA ILE A 58 -0.68 -11.79 5.47
C ILE A 58 0.71 -12.11 6.05
N ASP A 59 1.39 -13.09 5.47
CA ASP A 59 2.71 -13.49 5.95
C ASP A 59 3.71 -12.34 5.86
N ARG A 60 3.65 -11.56 4.78
CA ARG A 60 4.55 -10.42 4.61
C ARG A 60 4.29 -9.33 5.64
N LEU A 61 3.01 -9.07 5.96
CA LEU A 61 2.65 -8.15 7.03
C LEU A 61 3.23 -8.63 8.37
N HIS A 62 3.06 -9.92 8.69
CA HIS A 62 3.60 -10.47 9.93
C HIS A 62 5.12 -10.32 10.03
N GLU A 63 5.84 -10.54 8.92
CA GLU A 63 7.29 -10.37 8.88
C GLU A 63 7.72 -8.93 9.12
N ALA A 64 6.89 -7.96 8.73
CA ALA A 64 7.21 -6.54 8.87
C ALA A 64 7.05 -6.03 10.31
N ARG A 65 6.27 -6.73 11.13
CA ARG A 65 5.96 -6.30 12.49
C ARG A 65 7.23 -6.01 13.29
N GLY A 66 7.35 -4.75 13.73
CA GLY A 66 8.50 -4.32 14.54
C GLY A 66 9.82 -4.21 13.77
N LYS A 67 9.83 -4.37 12.45
CA LYS A 67 11.05 -4.33 11.64
C LYS A 67 11.11 -3.18 10.66
N VAL A 68 9.99 -2.50 10.43
CA VAL A 68 9.91 -1.34 9.54
C VAL A 68 9.25 -0.19 10.29
N ALA A 69 9.54 1.04 9.86
CA ALA A 69 8.92 2.22 10.45
C ALA A 69 7.44 2.33 10.10
N ALA A 70 7.07 1.90 8.90
CA ALA A 70 5.70 1.91 8.41
C ALA A 70 5.54 0.96 7.24
N VAL A 71 4.31 0.52 7.02
CA VAL A 71 3.91 -0.23 5.83
C VAL A 71 2.96 0.64 5.02
N ILE A 72 3.24 0.76 3.73
CA ILE A 72 2.31 1.35 2.75
C ILE A 72 1.67 0.16 2.04
N PHE A 73 0.35 0.07 2.09
CA PHE A 73 -0.36 -1.10 1.60
C PHE A 73 -1.45 -0.72 0.62
N ASN A 74 -1.30 -1.21 -0.62
CA ASN A 74 -2.36 -1.19 -1.61
C ASN A 74 -2.94 -2.60 -1.71
N PRO A 75 -4.06 -2.88 -1.03
CA PRO A 75 -4.62 -4.24 -0.99
C PRO A 75 -5.34 -4.64 -2.28
N GLY A 76 -5.52 -3.71 -3.22
CA GLY A 76 -6.34 -3.96 -4.39
C GLY A 76 -7.78 -4.24 -3.99
N GLY A 77 -8.42 -5.18 -4.68
CA GLY A 77 -9.82 -5.53 -4.40
C GLY A 77 -10.03 -6.16 -3.03
N TYR A 78 -8.98 -6.70 -2.41
CA TYR A 78 -9.11 -7.27 -1.06
C TYR A 78 -9.52 -6.24 0.00
N THR A 79 -9.33 -4.96 -0.27
CA THR A 79 -9.78 -3.91 0.66
C THR A 79 -11.26 -3.99 0.96
N HIS A 80 -12.04 -4.50 -0.01
CA HIS A 80 -13.50 -4.58 0.09
C HIS A 80 -14.02 -5.91 0.64
N THR A 81 -13.16 -6.93 0.72
CA THR A 81 -13.61 -8.31 0.99
C THR A 81 -12.83 -9.05 2.06
N SER A 82 -11.58 -8.67 2.33
CA SER A 82 -10.71 -9.49 3.18
C SER A 82 -10.74 -9.09 4.65
N VAL A 83 -11.53 -9.80 5.43
CA VAL A 83 -11.48 -9.72 6.89
C VAL A 83 -10.12 -10.21 7.39
N ALA A 84 -9.55 -11.23 6.73
CA ALA A 84 -8.26 -11.79 7.14
C ALA A 84 -7.13 -10.76 7.03
N LEU A 85 -7.10 -9.94 5.97
CA LEU A 85 -6.12 -8.87 5.84
C LEU A 85 -6.37 -7.75 6.84
N ARG A 86 -7.63 -7.40 7.10
CA ARG A 86 -7.96 -6.46 8.16
C ARG A 86 -7.37 -6.91 9.51
N ASP A 87 -7.55 -8.18 9.82
CA ASP A 87 -7.04 -8.75 11.08
C ASP A 87 -5.51 -8.78 11.11
N ALA A 88 -4.87 -9.05 9.96
CA ALA A 88 -3.42 -9.04 9.87
C ALA A 88 -2.85 -7.63 10.12
N VAL A 89 -3.49 -6.59 9.59
CA VAL A 89 -3.10 -5.20 9.85
C VAL A 89 -3.22 -4.89 11.34
N SER A 90 -4.33 -5.29 11.97
CA SER A 90 -4.49 -5.12 13.43
C SER A 90 -3.42 -5.87 14.21
N ALA A 91 -3.07 -7.07 13.76
CA ALA A 91 -2.14 -7.95 14.46
C ALA A 91 -0.70 -7.41 14.50
N ILE A 92 -0.32 -6.56 13.54
CA ILE A 92 1.04 -6.01 13.50
C ILE A 92 1.18 -4.69 14.26
N ALA A 93 0.11 -4.21 14.90
CA ALA A 93 0.22 -3.03 15.75
C ALA A 93 1.35 -3.23 16.77
N PRO A 94 2.15 -2.22 17.10
CA PRO A 94 1.99 -0.80 16.73
C PRO A 94 2.65 -0.41 15.40
N THR A 95 3.11 -1.34 14.58
CA THR A 95 3.66 -1.01 13.26
C THR A 95 2.55 -0.36 12.41
N PRO A 96 2.70 0.92 12.01
CA PRO A 96 1.62 1.62 11.33
C PRO A 96 1.47 1.17 9.87
N VAL A 97 0.23 1.13 9.41
CA VAL A 97 -0.10 0.80 8.02
C VAL A 97 -0.89 1.95 7.42
N ILE A 98 -0.47 2.39 6.23
CA ILE A 98 -1.15 3.42 5.44
C ILE A 98 -1.75 2.71 4.23
N GLU A 99 -3.07 2.79 4.10
CA GLU A 99 -3.78 2.20 2.94
C GLU A 99 -3.73 3.16 1.75
N VAL A 100 -3.43 2.63 0.55
CA VAL A 100 -3.36 3.42 -0.68
C VAL A 100 -4.20 2.77 -1.77
N HIS A 101 -4.93 3.60 -2.52
CA HIS A 101 -5.62 3.22 -3.73
C HIS A 101 -5.29 4.22 -4.82
N LEU A 102 -5.05 3.74 -6.05
CA LEU A 102 -4.71 4.58 -7.19
C LEU A 102 -5.91 5.39 -7.67
N SER A 103 -7.07 4.72 -7.79
CA SER A 103 -8.30 5.40 -8.18
C SER A 103 -8.99 6.02 -6.96
N ASN A 104 -9.81 7.04 -7.21
CA ASN A 104 -10.73 7.50 -6.18
C ASN A 104 -11.86 6.46 -6.08
N VAL A 105 -11.78 5.60 -5.07
CA VAL A 105 -12.72 4.49 -4.91
C VAL A 105 -14.16 4.96 -4.76
N TYR A 106 -14.36 6.14 -4.21
CA TYR A 106 -15.69 6.71 -4.02
C TYR A 106 -16.32 7.23 -5.32
N ALA A 107 -15.50 7.46 -6.35
CA ALA A 107 -15.97 7.85 -7.69
C ALA A 107 -16.29 6.65 -8.57
N ARG A 108 -15.97 5.43 -8.14
CA ARG A 108 -16.27 4.21 -8.89
C ARG A 108 -17.77 3.94 -8.83
N PRO A 109 -18.37 3.40 -9.92
CA PRO A 109 -19.83 3.15 -9.94
C PRO A 109 -20.28 2.01 -9.03
N ASP A 110 -19.38 1.09 -8.71
CA ASP A 110 -19.72 -0.09 -7.89
C ASP A 110 -19.79 0.27 -6.42
N ALA A 111 -20.95 0.09 -5.79
CA ALA A 111 -21.16 0.47 -4.40
C ALA A 111 -20.20 -0.22 -3.43
N PHE A 112 -19.79 -1.48 -3.72
CA PHE A 112 -18.87 -2.20 -2.83
C PHE A 112 -17.49 -1.54 -2.74
N ARG A 113 -17.10 -0.74 -3.75
CA ARG A 113 -15.81 -0.06 -3.76
C ARG A 113 -15.77 1.13 -2.81
N HIS A 114 -16.93 1.56 -2.33
CA HIS A 114 -17.02 2.69 -1.40
C HIS A 114 -16.78 2.27 0.05
N HIS A 115 -16.46 1.00 0.30
CA HIS A 115 -16.29 0.47 1.64
C HIS A 115 -14.96 -0.25 1.77
N SER A 116 -14.10 0.23 2.67
CA SER A 116 -12.85 -0.43 2.99
C SER A 116 -12.95 -1.11 4.34
N LEU A 117 -12.64 -2.41 4.37
CA LEU A 117 -12.54 -3.17 5.62
C LEU A 117 -11.25 -2.83 6.36
N LEU A 118 -10.23 -2.36 5.64
CA LEU A 118 -8.91 -2.09 6.21
C LEU A 118 -8.77 -0.67 6.77
N ALA A 119 -9.46 0.31 6.17
CA ALA A 119 -9.32 1.70 6.58
C ALA A 119 -9.45 1.92 8.10
N PRO A 120 -10.43 1.29 8.79
CA PRO A 120 -10.56 1.50 10.23
C PRO A 120 -9.39 1.03 11.08
N VAL A 121 -8.55 0.12 10.57
CA VAL A 121 -7.39 -0.42 11.30
C VAL A 121 -6.06 0.14 10.79
N CYS A 122 -6.08 0.93 9.72
CA CYS A 122 -4.93 1.66 9.22
C CYS A 122 -4.83 3.01 9.92
N VAL A 123 -3.63 3.60 9.95
CA VAL A 123 -3.44 4.95 10.53
C VAL A 123 -3.99 6.03 9.61
N GLY A 124 -4.14 5.75 8.32
CA GLY A 124 -4.73 6.66 7.34
C GLY A 124 -4.93 5.98 6.00
N GLN A 125 -5.65 6.67 5.11
CA GLN A 125 -5.93 6.19 3.77
C GLN A 125 -5.70 7.31 2.76
N ILE A 126 -5.07 6.97 1.64
CA ILE A 126 -4.93 7.85 0.49
C ILE A 126 -5.63 7.18 -0.69
N SER A 127 -6.55 7.89 -1.33
CA SER A 127 -7.38 7.36 -2.40
C SER A 127 -7.46 8.36 -3.53
N GLY A 128 -7.20 7.91 -4.75
CA GLY A 128 -7.12 8.77 -5.92
C GLY A 128 -5.67 9.18 -6.21
N PHE A 129 -5.48 10.15 -7.10
CA PHE A 129 -4.18 10.72 -7.48
C PHE A 129 -3.25 9.76 -8.25
N GLY A 130 -3.75 8.59 -8.70
CA GLY A 130 -2.93 7.64 -9.45
C GLY A 130 -1.72 7.18 -8.66
N THR A 131 -0.60 6.98 -9.36
CA THR A 131 0.64 6.51 -8.74
C THR A 131 1.27 7.53 -7.81
N GLN A 132 0.91 8.81 -7.92
CA GLN A 132 1.36 9.83 -6.97
C GLN A 132 0.92 9.52 -5.54
N GLY A 133 -0.18 8.77 -5.37
CA GLY A 133 -0.63 8.33 -4.07
C GLY A 133 0.44 7.59 -3.27
N TYR A 134 1.29 6.82 -3.95
CA TYR A 134 2.40 6.13 -3.30
C TYR A 134 3.41 7.12 -2.71
N LEU A 135 3.73 8.19 -3.44
CA LEU A 135 4.67 9.21 -2.97
C LEU A 135 4.10 10.01 -1.81
N LEU A 136 2.80 10.29 -1.85
CA LEU A 136 2.10 10.94 -0.74
C LEU A 136 2.11 10.06 0.51
N ALA A 137 1.93 8.76 0.33
CA ALA A 137 2.00 7.80 1.43
C ALA A 137 3.40 7.72 2.01
N LEU A 138 4.43 7.81 1.16
CA LEU A 138 5.82 7.86 1.63
C LEU A 138 6.04 9.08 2.51
N GLU A 139 5.56 10.26 2.10
CA GLU A 139 5.67 11.46 2.93
C GLU A 139 5.03 11.26 4.30
N ALA A 140 3.83 10.68 4.33
CA ALA A 140 3.16 10.37 5.60
C ALA A 140 3.96 9.36 6.42
N ALA A 141 4.53 8.36 5.77
CA ALA A 141 5.30 7.31 6.43
C ALA A 141 6.60 7.82 7.08
N LEU A 142 7.18 8.89 6.53
CA LEU A 142 8.41 9.48 7.08
C LEU A 142 8.22 10.06 8.48
N GLU A 143 6.98 10.32 8.89
CA GLU A 143 6.68 10.83 10.23
C GLU A 143 6.81 9.77 11.32
N PHE A 144 6.90 8.49 10.96
CA PHE A 144 7.01 7.40 11.93
C PHE A 144 8.46 6.98 12.11
N ASP A 145 8.82 6.63 13.34
CA ASP A 145 10.17 6.20 13.67
C ASP A 145 10.35 4.71 13.50
N GLN A 146 11.59 4.30 13.18
CA GLN A 146 11.97 2.90 13.16
C GLN A 146 11.85 2.34 14.58
N PRO A 147 11.18 1.17 14.75
CA PRO A 147 11.02 0.57 16.07
C PRO A 147 12.33 0.10 16.68
#